data_9ca7f521e2ac5be2bff2b8d2b0d3ecae
#
_entry.id   9ca7f521e2ac5be2bff2b8d2b0d3ecae
#
_cell.length_a   1.000
_cell.length_b   1.000
_cell.length_c   1.000
_cell.angle_alpha   90.00
_cell.angle_beta   90.00
_cell.angle_gamma   90.00
#
_symmetry.space_group_name_H-M   'P 1'
#
loop_
_entity.id
_entity.type
_entity.pdbx_description
1 polymer ?
#
loop_
_entity_poly.entity_id
_entity_poly.type
_entity_poly.pdbx_seq_one_letter_code
_entity_poly.pdbx_strand_id
1 'polypeptide(L)'
;MEQIPSENNWVIFRDYDEWRLQTEVDYTNEVNLQRFAFVRPIESALTPKSVRFDSPLGSEHGAMVYNAQSFMMANSRLGSNHLADDLNGIGGMNTDLGDSVYAISSGRVIYAADAGEGWGNIVIIEHAIGDGQAREYFQSVYAHLNDFFVIVGSIVQRGEIIGEVGNANGKYPAHLHFEIRKSNVVDPGRGYSRKPLNRLNPTQTIKEWRGAEDDTLNVAPIFEEGEKKPNTLTFDF
;
A
#
# COMPACT_ATOMS: atom_id res chain seq x y z
N MET A 1 25.70 -13.34 4.84
CA MET A 1 25.41 -12.09 5.56
C MET A 1 26.66 -11.23 5.48
N GLU A 2 26.73 -10.32 4.54
CA GLU A 2 27.80 -9.33 4.49
C GLU A 2 27.42 -8.21 5.45
N GLN A 3 28.18 -8.08 6.51
CA GLN A 3 28.14 -6.86 7.33
C GLN A 3 28.89 -5.78 6.57
N ILE A 4 28.19 -4.77 6.15
CA ILE A 4 28.86 -3.51 5.80
C ILE A 4 29.39 -2.97 7.12
N PRO A 5 30.72 -2.79 7.27
CA PRO A 5 31.27 -2.18 8.47
C PRO A 5 30.75 -0.76 8.48
N SER A 6 29.78 -0.50 9.29
CA SER A 6 29.29 0.83 9.50
C SER A 6 29.29 1.12 10.97
N GLU A 7 29.74 2.28 11.30
CA GLU A 7 29.52 2.91 12.59
C GLU A 7 28.02 2.98 12.96
N ASN A 8 27.13 2.51 12.08
CA ASN A 8 25.68 2.68 12.16
C ASN A 8 24.87 1.38 12.28
N ASN A 9 25.47 0.22 12.50
CA ASN A 9 24.75 -1.06 12.74
C ASN A 9 23.67 -1.44 11.69
N TRP A 10 23.94 -1.28 10.40
CA TRP A 10 23.03 -1.67 9.35
C TRP A 10 23.01 -3.19 9.16
N VAL A 11 21.81 -3.78 9.17
CA VAL A 11 21.60 -5.19 8.83
C VAL A 11 21.03 -5.25 7.42
N ILE A 12 21.77 -5.84 6.51
CA ILE A 12 21.31 -6.07 5.13
C ILE A 12 20.58 -7.40 5.08
N PHE A 13 19.30 -7.39 4.69
CA PHE A 13 18.50 -8.59 4.51
C PHE A 13 18.70 -9.18 3.12
N ARG A 14 18.51 -10.51 2.98
CA ARG A 14 18.72 -11.24 1.71
C ARG A 14 17.89 -10.73 0.54
N ASP A 15 16.67 -10.27 0.81
CA ASP A 15 15.77 -9.72 -0.21
C ASP A 15 16.26 -8.39 -0.78
N TYR A 16 17.31 -7.88 -0.20
CA TYR A 16 17.98 -6.65 -0.55
C TYR A 16 19.01 -6.83 -1.67
N ASP A 17 19.46 -8.05 -1.93
CA ASP A 17 20.56 -8.30 -2.86
C ASP A 17 20.20 -7.85 -4.30
N GLU A 18 18.95 -8.01 -4.71
CA GLU A 18 18.51 -7.55 -6.02
C GLU A 18 18.35 -6.03 -6.10
N TRP A 19 17.93 -5.41 -5.02
CA TRP A 19 17.88 -3.96 -4.93
C TRP A 19 19.31 -3.37 -4.89
N ARG A 20 20.20 -4.02 -4.17
CA ARG A 20 21.63 -3.70 -4.13
C ARG A 20 22.25 -3.74 -5.53
N LEU A 21 21.93 -4.76 -6.33
CA LEU A 21 22.39 -4.86 -7.73
C LEU A 21 21.90 -3.69 -8.59
N GLN A 22 20.77 -3.09 -8.25
CA GLN A 22 20.24 -1.91 -8.94
C GLN A 22 20.92 -0.62 -8.53
N THR A 23 21.44 -0.57 -7.34
CA THR A 23 22.11 0.59 -6.78
C THR A 23 23.64 0.48 -6.87
N GLU A 24 24.18 -0.69 -7.21
CA GLU A 24 25.63 -0.89 -7.36
C GLU A 24 26.27 0.08 -8.38
N VAL A 25 25.51 0.49 -9.39
CA VAL A 25 25.99 1.53 -10.35
C VAL A 25 26.17 2.87 -9.64
N ASP A 26 25.41 3.14 -8.59
CA ASP A 26 25.47 4.38 -7.82
C ASP A 26 26.53 4.34 -6.71
N TYR A 27 27.01 3.16 -6.30
CA TYR A 27 28.06 3.02 -5.29
C TYR A 27 29.42 3.56 -5.72
N THR A 28 29.65 3.71 -7.00
CA THR A 28 30.89 4.29 -7.53
C THR A 28 30.94 5.82 -7.42
N ASN A 29 29.84 6.46 -7.09
CA ASN A 29 29.70 7.92 -7.01
C ASN A 29 29.23 8.37 -5.61
N GLU A 30 30.02 8.15 -4.57
CA GLU A 30 29.72 8.63 -3.23
C GLU A 30 28.22 8.54 -2.88
N VAL A 31 27.68 7.33 -2.90
CA VAL A 31 26.27 7.11 -2.56
C VAL A 31 26.03 7.69 -1.18
N ASN A 32 25.21 8.70 -1.14
CA ASN A 32 24.72 9.22 0.11
C ASN A 32 23.83 8.16 0.76
N LEU A 33 24.42 7.32 1.62
CA LEU A 33 23.73 6.28 2.38
C LEU A 33 22.56 6.84 3.22
N GLN A 34 22.50 8.14 3.42
CA GLN A 34 21.35 8.81 4.07
C GLN A 34 20.08 8.77 3.19
N ARG A 35 20.18 8.41 1.91
CA ARG A 35 19.00 8.16 1.06
C ARG A 35 18.25 6.87 1.43
N PHE A 36 18.90 5.96 2.12
CA PHE A 36 18.32 4.69 2.49
C PHE A 36 17.89 4.72 3.94
N ALA A 37 16.62 4.96 4.17
CA ALA A 37 16.01 4.86 5.47
C ALA A 37 15.44 3.45 5.69
N PHE A 38 15.67 2.93 6.89
CA PHE A 38 15.03 1.70 7.37
C PHE A 38 14.12 2.05 8.52
N VAL A 39 13.02 1.34 8.62
CA VAL A 39 12.20 1.41 9.82
C VAL A 39 12.98 0.77 10.96
N ARG A 40 13.25 1.54 12.00
CA ARG A 40 13.96 1.02 13.18
C ARG A 40 13.03 0.08 13.98
N PRO A 41 13.58 -0.97 14.63
CA PRO A 41 12.74 -1.90 15.42
C PRO A 41 11.87 -1.22 16.47
N ILE A 42 12.36 -0.14 17.08
CA ILE A 42 11.58 0.63 18.05
C ILE A 42 10.40 1.36 17.39
N GLU A 43 10.54 1.80 16.16
CA GLU A 43 9.47 2.44 15.40
C GLU A 43 8.43 1.42 14.97
N SER A 44 8.87 0.25 14.50
CA SER A 44 7.97 -0.86 14.18
C SER A 44 7.19 -1.35 15.39
N ALA A 45 7.78 -1.29 16.59
CA ALA A 45 7.08 -1.62 17.82
C ALA A 45 5.88 -0.69 18.11
N LEU A 46 5.89 0.54 17.58
CA LEU A 46 4.81 1.51 17.71
C LEU A 46 3.71 1.33 16.65
N THR A 47 3.93 0.51 15.62
CA THR A 47 2.95 0.25 14.57
C THR A 47 1.75 -0.50 15.17
N PRO A 48 0.52 -0.02 14.98
CA PRO A 48 -0.65 -0.70 15.54
C PRO A 48 -0.85 -2.08 14.91
N LYS A 49 -1.56 -2.95 15.61
CA LYS A 49 -1.93 -4.26 15.09
C LYS A 49 -2.96 -4.08 13.97
N SER A 50 -2.70 -4.70 12.85
CA SER A 50 -3.64 -4.87 11.74
C SER A 50 -4.42 -6.16 11.93
N VAL A 51 -5.75 -6.12 11.74
CA VAL A 51 -6.62 -7.29 11.89
C VAL A 51 -7.09 -7.84 10.57
N ARG A 52 -7.22 -6.98 9.56
CA ARG A 52 -7.56 -7.36 8.18
C ARG A 52 -7.08 -6.31 7.19
N PHE A 53 -7.07 -6.67 5.90
CA PHE A 53 -6.81 -5.77 4.78
C PHE A 53 -8.07 -5.56 3.94
N ASP A 54 -8.37 -4.30 3.64
CA ASP A 54 -9.46 -3.88 2.74
C ASP A 54 -8.90 -3.36 1.41
N SER A 55 -9.78 -3.08 0.45
CA SER A 55 -9.37 -2.42 -0.79
C SER A 55 -8.91 -0.99 -0.53
N PRO A 56 -7.85 -0.50 -1.19
CA PRO A 56 -7.40 0.87 -1.07
C PRO A 56 -8.26 1.86 -1.86
N LEU A 57 -9.16 1.38 -2.72
CA LEU A 57 -9.98 2.19 -3.63
C LEU A 57 -11.41 1.64 -3.71
N GLY A 58 -12.38 2.51 -3.88
CA GLY A 58 -13.80 2.17 -3.93
C GLY A 58 -14.34 1.81 -2.54
N SER A 59 -15.18 0.76 -2.46
CA SER A 59 -15.62 0.24 -1.15
C SER A 59 -14.52 -0.59 -0.49
N GLU A 60 -14.72 -0.99 0.77
CA GLU A 60 -13.83 -1.91 1.47
C GLU A 60 -13.60 -3.24 0.73
N HIS A 61 -14.54 -3.66 -0.12
CA HIS A 61 -14.45 -4.83 -0.98
C HIS A 61 -13.96 -4.52 -2.41
N GLY A 62 -13.59 -3.26 -2.70
CA GLY A 62 -13.17 -2.84 -4.02
C GLY A 62 -14.32 -2.78 -5.04
N ALA A 63 -15.54 -2.50 -4.59
CA ALA A 63 -16.63 -2.30 -5.52
C ALA A 63 -16.37 -1.09 -6.42
N MET A 64 -16.72 -1.21 -7.70
CA MET A 64 -16.53 -0.20 -8.72
C MET A 64 -15.04 0.07 -9.06
N VAL A 65 -14.17 -0.90 -8.79
CA VAL A 65 -12.73 -0.85 -9.08
C VAL A 65 -12.34 -2.00 -10.00
N TYR A 66 -11.45 -1.75 -10.95
CA TYR A 66 -10.81 -2.78 -11.74
C TYR A 66 -9.29 -2.62 -11.73
N ASN A 67 -8.57 -3.72 -11.97
CA ASN A 67 -7.13 -3.75 -12.05
C ASN A 67 -6.70 -3.69 -13.52
N ALA A 68 -6.15 -2.56 -13.96
CA ALA A 68 -5.76 -2.33 -15.35
C ALA A 68 -4.43 -3.01 -15.69
N GLN A 69 -3.49 -3.06 -14.75
CA GLN A 69 -2.22 -3.75 -14.89
C GLN A 69 -1.90 -4.51 -13.59
N SER A 70 -2.06 -5.82 -13.62
CA SER A 70 -1.90 -6.66 -12.44
C SER A 70 -0.44 -6.91 -12.09
N PHE A 71 -0.20 -7.27 -10.84
CA PHE A 71 1.07 -7.73 -10.34
C PHE A 71 1.69 -8.84 -11.21
N MET A 72 2.97 -8.69 -11.55
CA MET A 72 3.75 -9.55 -12.44
C MET A 72 3.24 -9.62 -13.90
N MET A 73 2.33 -8.73 -14.31
CA MET A 73 1.98 -8.59 -15.71
C MET A 73 3.21 -8.11 -16.51
N ALA A 74 3.51 -8.79 -17.61
CA ALA A 74 4.65 -8.48 -18.44
C ALA A 74 4.47 -7.14 -19.17
N ASN A 75 5.49 -6.30 -19.09
CA ASN A 75 5.62 -5.09 -19.88
C ASN A 75 6.69 -5.33 -20.95
N SER A 76 6.24 -5.62 -22.18
CA SER A 76 7.13 -5.93 -23.30
C SER A 76 8.06 -4.76 -23.68
N ARG A 77 7.61 -3.52 -23.48
CA ARG A 77 8.40 -2.31 -23.76
C ARG A 77 9.61 -2.18 -22.83
N LEU A 78 9.41 -2.56 -21.54
CA LEU A 78 10.47 -2.49 -20.52
C LEU A 78 11.26 -3.81 -20.40
N GLY A 79 10.79 -4.91 -21.03
CA GLY A 79 11.37 -6.25 -20.85
C GLY A 79 11.33 -6.74 -19.42
N SER A 80 10.30 -6.35 -18.65
CA SER A 80 10.19 -6.49 -17.21
C SER A 80 8.73 -6.65 -16.81
N ASN A 81 8.46 -7.05 -15.57
CA ASN A 81 7.09 -7.25 -15.06
C ASN A 81 6.71 -6.15 -14.08
N HIS A 82 5.44 -5.82 -14.02
CA HIS A 82 4.87 -4.85 -13.09
C HIS A 82 4.88 -5.38 -11.65
N LEU A 83 5.31 -4.56 -10.68
CA LEU A 83 5.45 -4.97 -9.28
C LEU A 83 4.27 -4.56 -8.40
N ALA A 84 3.17 -4.12 -9.00
CA ALA A 84 1.98 -3.59 -8.34
C ALA A 84 0.71 -4.08 -9.01
N ASP A 85 -0.42 -3.71 -8.42
CA ASP A 85 -1.71 -3.63 -9.09
C ASP A 85 -1.99 -2.15 -9.43
N ASP A 86 -2.33 -1.83 -10.69
CA ASP A 86 -2.80 -0.52 -11.09
C ASP A 86 -4.32 -0.49 -11.05
N LEU A 87 -4.86 0.15 -10.03
CA LEU A 87 -6.27 0.17 -9.70
C LEU A 87 -6.94 1.44 -10.24
N ASN A 88 -8.08 1.24 -10.90
CA ASN A 88 -8.89 2.31 -11.49
C ASN A 88 -10.34 2.18 -11.08
N GLY A 89 -11.03 3.32 -11.01
CA GLY A 89 -12.49 3.36 -11.01
C GLY A 89 -13.08 2.91 -12.36
N ILE A 90 -14.26 2.32 -12.34
CA ILE A 90 -14.91 1.74 -13.54
C ILE A 90 -15.20 2.74 -14.67
N GLY A 91 -15.14 4.05 -14.41
CA GLY A 91 -15.28 5.07 -15.44
C GLY A 91 -14.15 5.10 -16.46
N GLY A 92 -12.98 4.61 -16.07
CA GLY A 92 -11.76 4.57 -16.87
C GLY A 92 -11.14 5.94 -17.18
N MET A 93 -10.03 5.93 -17.87
CA MET A 93 -9.23 7.12 -18.20
C MET A 93 -8.91 7.97 -16.95
N ASN A 94 -9.28 9.24 -16.93
CA ASN A 94 -9.04 10.16 -15.81
C ASN A 94 -10.30 10.44 -14.99
N THR A 95 -11.32 9.59 -15.05
CA THR A 95 -12.57 9.81 -14.33
C THR A 95 -12.45 9.62 -12.83
N ASP A 96 -11.43 8.92 -12.40
CA ASP A 96 -11.08 8.67 -11.00
C ASP A 96 -10.00 9.62 -10.44
N LEU A 97 -9.56 10.61 -11.23
CA LEU A 97 -8.64 11.63 -10.75
C LEU A 97 -9.26 12.42 -9.59
N GLY A 98 -8.62 12.35 -8.43
CA GLY A 98 -9.11 12.97 -7.19
C GLY A 98 -10.02 12.07 -6.35
N ASP A 99 -10.28 10.82 -6.78
CA ASP A 99 -11.00 9.85 -5.96
C ASP A 99 -10.21 9.52 -4.68
N SER A 100 -10.94 9.29 -3.58
CA SER A 100 -10.33 9.01 -2.29
C SER A 100 -9.57 7.68 -2.28
N VAL A 101 -8.35 7.72 -1.75
CA VAL A 101 -7.50 6.56 -1.47
C VAL A 101 -7.49 6.27 0.02
N TYR A 102 -7.69 5.00 0.38
CA TYR A 102 -7.89 4.55 1.76
C TYR A 102 -6.73 3.68 2.25
N ALA A 103 -6.38 3.81 3.53
CA ALA A 103 -5.48 2.88 4.20
C ALA A 103 -6.12 1.47 4.24
N ILE A 104 -5.43 0.47 3.69
CA ILE A 104 -5.94 -0.92 3.62
C ILE A 104 -6.13 -1.55 5.00
N SER A 105 -5.40 -1.07 6.01
CA SER A 105 -5.48 -1.51 7.40
C SER A 105 -4.92 -0.43 8.31
N SER A 106 -5.11 -0.58 9.63
CA SER A 106 -4.44 0.27 10.60
C SER A 106 -2.92 0.10 10.48
N GLY A 107 -2.18 1.21 10.59
CA GLY A 107 -0.75 1.19 10.40
C GLY A 107 -0.09 2.50 10.78
N ARG A 108 1.22 2.57 10.58
CA ARG A 108 2.03 3.76 10.81
C ARG A 108 2.61 4.25 9.49
N VAL A 109 2.41 5.51 9.18
CA VAL A 109 2.99 6.15 7.99
C VAL A 109 4.51 6.23 8.15
N ILE A 110 5.23 5.61 7.23
CA ILE A 110 6.69 5.58 7.23
C ILE A 110 7.31 6.43 6.11
N TYR A 111 6.52 6.77 5.09
CA TYR A 111 6.90 7.65 3.99
C TYR A 111 5.69 8.44 3.50
N ALA A 112 5.83 9.73 3.24
CA ALA A 112 4.84 10.58 2.60
C ALA A 112 5.57 11.75 1.94
N ALA A 113 5.78 11.69 0.62
CA ALA A 113 6.47 12.73 -0.14
C ALA A 113 6.30 12.52 -1.65
N ASP A 114 6.60 13.56 -2.44
CA ASP A 114 6.84 13.42 -3.88
C ASP A 114 8.18 12.69 -4.11
N ALA A 115 8.12 11.54 -4.75
CA ALA A 115 9.28 10.73 -5.10
C ALA A 115 9.82 11.03 -6.51
N GLY A 116 9.31 12.07 -7.15
CA GLY A 116 9.78 12.57 -8.43
C GLY A 116 9.20 11.84 -9.63
N GLU A 117 9.93 11.97 -10.75
CA GLU A 117 9.43 11.52 -12.05
C GLU A 117 9.06 10.03 -12.08
N GLY A 118 7.87 9.75 -12.55
CA GLY A 118 7.32 8.39 -12.70
C GLY A 118 6.64 7.86 -11.44
N TRP A 119 6.97 8.39 -10.27
CA TRP A 119 6.32 8.02 -9.02
C TRP A 119 5.26 9.03 -8.58
N GLY A 120 5.56 10.34 -8.66
CA GLY A 120 4.73 11.40 -8.11
C GLY A 120 4.64 11.29 -6.58
N ASN A 121 3.54 11.72 -6.01
CA ASN A 121 3.28 11.63 -4.59
C ASN A 121 3.08 10.17 -4.17
N ILE A 122 3.73 9.77 -3.07
CA ILE A 122 3.68 8.42 -2.50
C ILE A 122 3.41 8.49 -1.01
N VAL A 123 2.58 7.56 -0.54
CA VAL A 123 2.45 7.20 0.87
C VAL A 123 2.86 5.74 1.04
N ILE A 124 3.68 5.44 2.07
CA ILE A 124 3.99 4.08 2.50
C ILE A 124 3.56 3.93 3.96
N ILE A 125 2.76 2.90 4.22
CA ILE A 125 2.26 2.57 5.55
C ILE A 125 2.81 1.22 5.97
N GLU A 126 3.40 1.15 7.16
CA GLU A 126 3.79 -0.10 7.82
C GLU A 126 2.62 -0.65 8.61
N HIS A 127 2.33 -1.93 8.43
CA HIS A 127 1.31 -2.71 9.10
C HIS A 127 1.95 -3.81 9.95
N ALA A 128 1.39 -4.11 11.11
CA ALA A 128 1.86 -5.19 11.96
C ALA A 128 0.78 -6.26 12.14
N ILE A 129 1.11 -7.50 11.78
CA ILE A 129 0.20 -8.65 11.83
C ILE A 129 0.73 -9.65 12.86
N GLY A 130 -0.18 -10.30 13.57
CA GLY A 130 0.17 -11.24 14.64
C GLY A 130 0.52 -10.56 15.96
N ASP A 131 0.92 -11.36 16.93
CA ASP A 131 1.19 -10.92 18.30
C ASP A 131 2.54 -11.44 18.81
N GLY A 132 3.17 -10.68 19.71
CA GLY A 132 4.41 -11.09 20.39
C GLY A 132 5.53 -11.43 19.40
N GLN A 133 6.15 -12.59 19.55
CA GLN A 133 7.25 -13.06 18.69
C GLN A 133 6.81 -13.48 17.27
N ALA A 134 5.52 -13.73 17.06
CA ALA A 134 4.94 -14.05 15.76
C ALA A 134 4.52 -12.79 14.98
N ARG A 135 4.88 -11.60 15.46
CA ARG A 135 4.54 -10.34 14.81
C ARG A 135 5.36 -10.16 13.55
N GLU A 136 4.67 -10.02 12.43
CA GLU A 136 5.25 -9.73 11.13
C GLU A 136 4.87 -8.32 10.68
N TYR A 137 5.73 -7.72 9.84
CA TYR A 137 5.53 -6.38 9.30
C TYR A 137 5.40 -6.43 7.79
N PHE A 138 4.43 -5.68 7.29
CA PHE A 138 4.17 -5.49 5.87
C PHE A 138 4.10 -3.99 5.59
N GLN A 139 4.37 -3.61 4.36
CA GLN A 139 4.20 -2.24 3.88
C GLN A 139 3.17 -2.23 2.76
N SER A 140 2.24 -1.30 2.81
CA SER A 140 1.43 -0.91 1.66
C SER A 140 1.98 0.38 1.05
N VAL A 141 2.05 0.44 -0.27
CA VAL A 141 2.54 1.58 -1.03
C VAL A 141 1.44 2.09 -1.93
N TYR A 142 1.18 3.37 -1.82
CA TYR A 142 0.17 4.10 -2.60
C TYR A 142 0.90 5.16 -3.40
N ALA A 143 0.95 5.03 -4.72
CA ALA A 143 1.71 5.94 -5.56
C ALA A 143 0.86 6.56 -6.67
N HIS A 144 1.47 7.52 -7.37
CA HIS A 144 0.86 8.39 -8.38
C HIS A 144 -0.21 9.34 -7.82
N LEU A 145 -0.25 9.53 -6.49
CA LEU A 145 -1.26 10.33 -5.83
C LEU A 145 -1.27 11.78 -6.33
N ASN A 146 -2.47 12.33 -6.43
CA ASN A 146 -2.68 13.76 -6.68
C ASN A 146 -2.28 14.59 -5.45
N ASP A 147 -2.76 14.16 -4.29
CA ASP A 147 -2.40 14.73 -3.00
C ASP A 147 -2.41 13.65 -1.91
N PHE A 148 -1.79 13.92 -0.75
CA PHE A 148 -1.82 13.05 0.41
C PHE A 148 -2.07 13.87 1.69
N PHE A 149 -2.80 13.26 2.65
CA PHE A 149 -3.33 13.95 3.83
C PHE A 149 -2.71 13.48 5.14
N VAL A 150 -1.63 12.69 5.04
CA VAL A 150 -0.95 12.09 6.19
C VAL A 150 0.50 12.53 6.25
N ILE A 151 1.09 12.46 7.45
CA ILE A 151 2.49 12.80 7.67
C ILE A 151 3.26 11.59 8.21
N VAL A 152 4.57 11.54 7.95
CA VAL A 152 5.44 10.48 8.47
C VAL A 152 5.38 10.42 9.99
N GLY A 153 5.19 9.23 10.53
CA GLY A 153 5.06 8.95 11.96
C GLY A 153 3.62 8.91 12.47
N SER A 154 2.63 9.42 11.71
CA SER A 154 1.23 9.32 12.12
C SER A 154 0.72 7.89 12.08
N ILE A 155 -0.24 7.59 12.95
CA ILE A 155 -1.00 6.36 12.96
C ILE A 155 -2.27 6.60 12.15
N VAL A 156 -2.57 5.71 11.23
CA VAL A 156 -3.80 5.70 10.44
C VAL A 156 -4.66 4.50 10.82
N GLN A 157 -5.96 4.67 10.71
CA GLN A 157 -6.93 3.60 10.89
C GLN A 157 -7.24 2.93 9.55
N ARG A 158 -7.69 1.68 9.58
CA ARG A 158 -8.24 0.99 8.40
C ARG A 158 -9.40 1.80 7.82
N GLY A 159 -9.40 2.04 6.50
CA GLY A 159 -10.41 2.83 5.81
C GLY A 159 -10.28 4.34 5.99
N GLU A 160 -9.24 4.83 6.65
CA GLU A 160 -8.95 6.27 6.72
C GLU A 160 -8.51 6.79 5.35
N ILE A 161 -9.01 7.95 4.94
CA ILE A 161 -8.58 8.61 3.70
C ILE A 161 -7.17 9.13 3.90
N ILE A 162 -6.25 8.69 3.06
CA ILE A 162 -4.82 9.02 3.14
C ILE A 162 -4.33 9.88 1.98
N GLY A 163 -5.14 10.01 0.93
CA GLY A 163 -4.81 10.80 -0.26
C GLY A 163 -5.88 10.65 -1.33
N GLU A 164 -5.52 11.06 -2.53
CA GLU A 164 -6.38 11.06 -3.72
C GLU A 164 -5.66 10.40 -4.90
N VAL A 165 -6.41 9.70 -5.75
CA VAL A 165 -5.91 9.15 -7.01
C VAL A 165 -5.35 10.28 -7.87
N GLY A 166 -4.17 10.06 -8.40
CA GLY A 166 -3.49 11.00 -9.26
C GLY A 166 -2.99 10.36 -10.55
N ASN A 167 -2.02 11.02 -11.16
CA ASN A 167 -1.51 10.66 -12.49
C ASN A 167 0.02 10.82 -12.61
N ALA A 168 0.75 10.76 -11.49
CA ALA A 168 2.19 10.97 -11.40
C ALA A 168 2.62 12.30 -12.06
N ASN A 169 2.02 13.43 -11.65
CA ASN A 169 2.28 14.75 -12.19
C ASN A 169 2.00 14.86 -13.71
N GLY A 170 0.96 14.19 -14.20
CA GLY A 170 0.54 14.20 -15.61
C GLY A 170 1.25 13.19 -16.50
N LYS A 171 2.05 12.29 -15.94
CA LYS A 171 2.83 11.31 -16.71
C LYS A 171 1.99 10.16 -17.24
N TYR A 172 0.95 9.77 -16.51
CA TYR A 172 0.07 8.65 -16.83
C TYR A 172 -1.41 9.08 -16.83
N PRO A 173 -2.33 8.30 -17.42
CA PRO A 173 -3.73 8.37 -17.06
C PRO A 173 -3.90 8.14 -15.57
N ALA A 174 -4.92 8.74 -14.96
CA ALA A 174 -5.16 8.61 -13.53
C ALA A 174 -5.35 7.14 -13.14
N HIS A 175 -4.70 6.72 -12.07
CA HIS A 175 -4.84 5.42 -11.43
C HIS A 175 -4.08 5.39 -10.11
N LEU A 176 -4.40 4.45 -9.26
CA LEU A 176 -3.63 4.13 -8.07
C LEU A 176 -2.66 3.00 -8.37
N HIS A 177 -1.35 3.27 -8.36
CA HIS A 177 -0.32 2.23 -8.34
C HIS A 177 -0.19 1.73 -6.89
N PHE A 178 -0.54 0.46 -6.67
CA PHE A 178 -0.65 -0.10 -5.34
C PHE A 178 0.22 -1.35 -5.15
N GLU A 179 1.12 -1.33 -4.14
CA GLU A 179 1.97 -2.46 -3.80
C GLU A 179 1.73 -2.93 -2.36
N ILE A 180 1.94 -4.22 -2.11
CA ILE A 180 2.17 -4.78 -0.78
C ILE A 180 3.55 -5.39 -0.74
N ARG A 181 4.31 -5.07 0.31
CA ARG A 181 5.72 -5.47 0.47
C ARG A 181 5.95 -6.16 1.80
N LYS A 182 6.83 -7.14 1.81
CA LYS A 182 7.45 -7.66 3.02
C LYS A 182 8.85 -7.06 3.15
N SER A 183 8.94 -5.86 3.71
CA SER A 183 10.15 -5.03 3.74
C SER A 183 10.18 -4.14 4.98
N ASN A 184 11.38 -3.74 5.37
CA ASN A 184 11.60 -2.69 6.36
C ASN A 184 12.31 -1.45 5.75
N VAL A 185 12.45 -1.42 4.44
CA VAL A 185 13.08 -0.31 3.71
C VAL A 185 12.07 0.79 3.47
N VAL A 186 12.46 2.02 3.75
CA VAL A 186 11.65 3.22 3.50
C VAL A 186 12.10 3.85 2.18
N ASP A 187 11.69 3.25 1.07
CA ASP A 187 12.07 3.67 -0.28
C ASP A 187 10.98 3.26 -1.27
N PRO A 188 10.56 4.11 -2.21
CA PRO A 188 9.69 3.74 -3.30
C PRO A 188 10.20 2.54 -4.10
N GLY A 189 11.50 2.45 -4.31
CA GLY A 189 12.15 1.37 -5.06
C GLY A 189 11.81 1.41 -6.55
N ARG A 190 11.58 0.23 -7.13
CA ARG A 190 11.19 0.08 -8.54
C ARG A 190 9.74 -0.31 -8.69
N GLY A 191 9.08 0.18 -9.72
CA GLY A 191 7.76 -0.29 -10.17
C GLY A 191 7.81 -1.51 -11.09
N TYR A 192 9.00 -1.91 -11.60
CA TYR A 192 9.16 -3.01 -12.56
C TYR A 192 10.39 -3.87 -12.26
N SER A 193 10.26 -5.20 -12.38
CA SER A 193 11.36 -6.16 -12.28
C SER A 193 10.99 -7.46 -12.99
N ARG A 194 12.00 -8.26 -13.38
CA ARG A 194 11.76 -9.62 -13.89
C ARG A 194 11.34 -10.61 -12.80
N LYS A 195 11.60 -10.28 -11.55
CA LYS A 195 11.24 -11.08 -10.37
C LYS A 195 10.36 -10.26 -9.42
N PRO A 196 9.56 -10.90 -8.57
CA PRO A 196 8.67 -10.20 -7.65
C PRO A 196 9.40 -9.43 -6.53
N LEU A 197 10.68 -9.70 -6.31
CA LEU A 197 11.49 -9.12 -5.23
C LEU A 197 10.83 -9.38 -3.86
N ASN A 198 10.72 -8.34 -3.04
CA ASN A 198 10.03 -8.35 -1.75
C ASN A 198 8.54 -7.98 -1.84
N ARG A 199 7.97 -7.92 -3.06
CA ARG A 199 6.56 -7.61 -3.31
C ARG A 199 5.72 -8.86 -3.28
N LEU A 200 4.52 -8.71 -2.77
CA LEU A 200 3.46 -9.71 -2.77
C LEU A 200 2.41 -9.30 -3.79
N ASN A 201 1.62 -10.27 -4.28
CA ASN A 201 0.46 -9.97 -5.11
C ASN A 201 -0.59 -9.22 -4.28
N PRO A 202 -0.88 -7.93 -4.55
CA PRO A 202 -1.73 -7.14 -3.67
C PRO A 202 -3.16 -7.67 -3.59
N THR A 203 -3.76 -7.99 -4.73
CA THR A 203 -5.12 -8.54 -4.80
C THR A 203 -5.24 -9.84 -4.01
N GLN A 204 -4.27 -10.75 -4.15
CA GLN A 204 -4.26 -12.02 -3.42
C GLN A 204 -4.04 -11.80 -1.93
N THR A 205 -3.09 -10.94 -1.55
CA THR A 205 -2.77 -10.65 -0.15
C THR A 205 -3.96 -10.03 0.58
N ILE A 206 -4.66 -9.06 -0.04
CA ILE A 206 -5.88 -8.50 0.54
C ILE A 206 -6.92 -9.59 0.75
N LYS A 207 -7.13 -10.46 -0.23
CA LYS A 207 -8.10 -11.57 -0.13
C LYS A 207 -7.76 -12.54 1.00
N GLU A 208 -6.49 -12.87 1.16
CA GLU A 208 -6.01 -13.79 2.21
C GLU A 208 -6.15 -13.19 3.62
N TRP A 209 -5.91 -11.87 3.74
CA TRP A 209 -5.93 -11.17 5.03
C TRP A 209 -7.25 -10.45 5.33
N ARG A 210 -8.26 -10.60 4.49
CA ARG A 210 -9.59 -10.06 4.76
C ARG A 210 -10.28 -10.77 5.93
N GLY A 211 -10.00 -12.08 6.12
CA GLY A 211 -10.55 -12.91 7.16
C GLY A 211 -12.02 -13.26 6.93
N ALA A 212 -12.40 -14.50 7.24
CA ALA A 212 -13.80 -14.95 7.17
C ALA A 212 -14.61 -14.45 8.38
N GLU A 213 -13.93 -14.18 9.51
CA GLU A 213 -14.60 -13.80 10.77
C GLU A 213 -15.04 -12.32 10.81
N ASP A 214 -14.44 -11.47 9.97
CA ASP A 214 -14.71 -10.03 9.96
C ASP A 214 -15.85 -9.66 8.99
N ASP A 215 -16.25 -10.58 8.10
CA ASP A 215 -17.48 -10.43 7.29
C ASP A 215 -18.76 -10.66 8.15
N THR A 216 -18.62 -11.21 9.35
CA THR A 216 -19.60 -11.09 10.39
C THR A 216 -19.36 -9.77 11.15
N LEU A 217 -19.56 -8.65 10.51
CA LEU A 217 -20.06 -7.51 11.21
C LEU A 217 -21.32 -8.00 11.91
N ASN A 218 -21.21 -8.26 13.22
CA ASN A 218 -22.33 -8.08 14.12
C ASN A 218 -22.71 -6.60 14.02
N VAL A 219 -23.30 -6.22 12.91
CA VAL A 219 -24.17 -5.06 12.88
C VAL A 219 -25.23 -5.47 13.88
N ALA A 220 -25.08 -5.03 15.12
CA ALA A 220 -26.18 -5.08 16.06
C ALA A 220 -27.40 -4.60 15.27
N PRO A 221 -28.46 -5.39 15.20
CA PRO A 221 -29.61 -5.02 14.38
C PRO A 221 -29.95 -3.60 14.75
N ILE A 222 -30.00 -2.70 13.76
CA ILE A 222 -30.31 -1.27 13.96
C ILE A 222 -31.64 -1.10 14.75
N PHE A 223 -32.36 -2.18 14.87
CA PHE A 223 -33.63 -2.27 15.65
C PHE A 223 -33.47 -3.32 16.73
N GLU A 224 -33.63 -2.92 18.00
CA GLU A 224 -33.82 -3.85 19.10
C GLU A 224 -35.06 -4.72 18.82
N GLU A 225 -34.98 -5.99 19.22
CA GLU A 225 -36.11 -6.93 19.14
C GLU A 225 -37.30 -6.31 19.87
N GLY A 226 -38.30 -5.84 19.14
CA GLY A 226 -39.48 -5.15 19.71
C GLY A 226 -39.86 -3.83 19.04
N GLU A 227 -38.97 -3.21 18.25
CA GLU A 227 -39.38 -2.06 17.46
C GLU A 227 -40.26 -2.49 16.28
N LYS A 228 -41.46 -1.90 16.23
CA LYS A 228 -42.38 -2.12 15.09
C LYS A 228 -41.69 -1.67 13.82
N LYS A 229 -41.58 -2.57 12.83
CA LYS A 229 -41.15 -2.23 11.49
C LYS A 229 -41.92 -0.98 11.03
N PRO A 230 -41.22 0.06 10.52
CA PRO A 230 -41.92 1.18 9.95
C PRO A 230 -42.85 0.65 8.83
N ASN A 231 -44.09 1.14 8.84
CA ASN A 231 -45.07 0.78 7.83
C ASN A 231 -44.46 1.00 6.44
N THR A 232 -44.52 -0.02 5.61
CA THR A 232 -44.16 0.08 4.20
C THR A 232 -44.89 1.27 3.61
N LEU A 233 -44.15 2.27 3.13
CA LEU A 233 -44.71 3.35 2.32
C LEU A 233 -45.25 2.71 1.04
N THR A 234 -46.58 2.55 0.96
CA THR A 234 -47.28 2.26 -0.29
C THR A 234 -47.39 3.56 -1.04
N PHE A 235 -46.73 3.66 -2.16
CA PHE A 235 -46.99 4.71 -3.15
C PHE A 235 -48.19 4.23 -3.99
N ASP A 236 -49.34 4.84 -3.83
CA ASP A 236 -50.44 4.76 -4.77
C ASP A 236 -50.09 5.63 -5.99
N PHE A 237 -50.01 4.99 -7.16
CA PHE A 237 -49.86 5.65 -8.48
C PHE A 237 -51.22 5.94 -9.08
#